data_c64f2cc235bca394691ae38e3b79c680
#
_entry.id   c64f2cc235bca394691ae38e3b79c680
#
_cell.length_a   1.000
_cell.length_b   1.000
_cell.length_c   1.000
_cell.angle_alpha   90.00
_cell.angle_beta   90.00
_cell.angle_gamma   90.00
#
_symmetry.space_group_name_H-M   'P 1'
#
loop_
_entity.id
_entity.type
_entity.pdbx_description
1 polymer ?
#
loop_
_entity_poly.entity_id
_entity_poly.type
_entity_poly.pdbx_seq_one_letter_code
_entity_poly.pdbx_strand_id
1 'polypeptide(L)'
;MEMIHIDWYIFDECDLRDRDLSEKNLAGAHFIKADGRGTFFLKSQLKDAHFEGADLRYAYFVGADLRYAHFEGADLRGTIFTGADLRGASLDGSISDERTTWDDAQMGELIEEGPSQRTTDGIQKIDFEELLEEFVMEDETSPAI
;
A
#
# COMPACT_ATOMS: atom_id res chain seq x y z
N MET A 1 -29.42 3.31 -4.62
CA MET A 1 -29.13 3.19 -3.48
C MET A 1 -27.82 2.73 -3.10
N GLU A 2 -27.43 1.72 -3.43
CA GLU A 2 -26.21 1.28 -3.13
C GLU A 2 -25.10 2.12 -3.53
N MET A 3 -25.11 2.65 -4.63
CA MET A 3 -24.02 3.39 -5.12
C MET A 3 -23.73 4.53 -4.25
N ILE A 4 -24.56 4.92 -3.45
CA ILE A 4 -24.29 6.04 -2.67
C ILE A 4 -23.37 5.76 -1.59
N HIS A 5 -23.20 4.60 -1.23
CA HIS A 5 -22.40 4.36 -0.18
C HIS A 5 -21.01 4.75 -0.17
N ILE A 6 -20.41 4.87 -1.24
CA ILE A 6 -19.06 5.27 -1.33
C ILE A 6 -18.72 6.42 -0.49
N ASP A 7 -19.54 7.36 -0.45
CA ASP A 7 -19.20 8.55 0.27
C ASP A 7 -19.18 8.32 1.76
N TRP A 8 -19.65 7.21 2.17
CA TRP A 8 -19.67 7.00 3.57
C TRP A 8 -18.38 6.50 4.12
N TYR A 9 -17.44 6.14 3.32
CA TYR A 9 -16.18 5.63 3.81
C TYR A 9 -15.14 6.74 3.83
N ILE A 10 -15.40 7.78 4.61
CA ILE A 10 -14.47 8.87 4.75
C ILE A 10 -13.92 8.86 6.15
N PHE A 11 -12.67 8.46 6.26
CA PHE A 11 -12.02 8.36 7.54
C PHE A 11 -10.87 9.35 7.64
N ASP A 12 -10.96 10.46 6.92
CA ASP A 12 -9.88 11.45 6.94
C ASP A 12 -9.62 11.92 8.34
N GLU A 13 -8.34 11.91 8.70
CA GLU A 13 -7.89 12.39 10.00
C GLU A 13 -8.48 11.63 11.18
N CYS A 14 -9.05 10.47 10.95
CA CYS A 14 -9.59 9.69 12.03
C CYS A 14 -8.52 8.88 12.74
N ASP A 15 -8.77 8.54 13.97
CA ASP A 15 -7.86 7.72 14.74
C ASP A 15 -8.32 6.28 14.55
N LEU A 16 -7.57 5.55 13.74
CA LEU A 16 -7.92 4.17 13.46
C LEU A 16 -6.89 3.20 14.03
N ARG A 17 -6.11 3.65 14.99
CA ARG A 17 -5.04 2.81 15.50
C ARG A 17 -5.56 1.48 15.98
N ASP A 18 -4.90 0.43 15.53
CA ASP A 18 -5.17 -0.94 15.96
C ASP A 18 -6.60 -1.42 15.63
N ARG A 19 -7.32 -0.71 14.76
CA ARG A 19 -8.64 -1.16 14.37
C ARG A 19 -8.53 -2.27 13.36
N ASP A 20 -9.55 -3.09 13.29
CA ASP A 20 -9.56 -4.19 12.35
C ASP A 20 -10.54 -3.87 11.23
N LEU A 21 -9.99 -3.53 10.08
CA LEU A 21 -10.80 -3.23 8.91
C LEU A 21 -10.53 -4.29 7.83
N SER A 22 -10.21 -5.50 8.27
CA SER A 22 -9.88 -6.57 7.34
C SER A 22 -11.11 -7.09 6.61
N GLU A 23 -10.89 -7.55 5.40
CA GLU A 23 -11.91 -8.17 4.58
C GLU A 23 -13.12 -7.29 4.31
N LYS A 24 -12.94 -5.98 4.32
CA LYS A 24 -14.02 -5.08 4.04
C LYS A 24 -13.86 -4.48 2.67
N ASN A 25 -14.95 -4.10 2.06
CA ASN A 25 -14.90 -3.47 0.77
C ASN A 25 -14.81 -1.97 1.00
N LEU A 26 -13.60 -1.46 0.89
CA LEU A 26 -13.33 -0.06 1.12
C LEU A 26 -12.75 0.58 -0.13
N ALA A 27 -13.18 0.10 -1.30
CA ALA A 27 -12.68 0.66 -2.55
C ALA A 27 -13.04 2.14 -2.60
N GLY A 28 -12.09 2.96 -2.92
CA GLY A 28 -12.30 4.41 -3.02
C GLY A 28 -12.40 5.12 -1.69
N ALA A 29 -12.24 4.41 -0.58
CA ALA A 29 -12.38 5.05 0.73
C ALA A 29 -11.29 6.06 0.97
N HIS A 30 -11.55 7.02 1.81
CA HIS A 30 -10.63 8.10 2.11
C HIS A 30 -10.05 7.95 3.50
N PHE A 31 -8.73 7.93 3.59
CA PHE A 31 -8.04 7.84 4.87
C PHE A 31 -6.96 8.93 4.89
N ILE A 32 -7.25 10.08 4.27
CA ILE A 32 -6.25 11.12 4.15
C ILE A 32 -5.84 11.63 5.52
N LYS A 33 -4.55 11.58 5.80
CA LYS A 33 -4.01 12.02 7.06
C LYS A 33 -4.59 11.30 8.28
N ALA A 34 -5.13 10.10 8.06
CA ALA A 34 -5.65 9.33 9.18
C ALA A 34 -4.49 8.73 9.98
N ASP A 35 -4.74 8.44 11.22
CA ASP A 35 -3.74 7.78 12.05
C ASP A 35 -4.10 6.31 12.01
N GLY A 36 -3.47 5.58 11.13
CA GLY A 36 -3.74 4.17 10.95
C GLY A 36 -2.64 3.26 11.48
N ARG A 37 -1.92 3.71 12.50
CA ARG A 37 -0.85 2.87 13.02
C ARG A 37 -1.42 1.58 13.54
N GLY A 38 -0.85 0.47 13.12
CA GLY A 38 -1.28 -0.84 13.57
C GLY A 38 -2.65 -1.29 13.08
N THR A 39 -3.25 -0.56 12.14
CA THR A 39 -4.57 -0.93 11.62
C THR A 39 -4.44 -2.17 10.77
N PHE A 40 -5.45 -3.05 10.83
CA PHE A 40 -5.44 -4.28 10.04
C PHE A 40 -6.35 -4.14 8.83
N PHE A 41 -5.78 -4.33 7.65
CA PHE A 41 -6.53 -4.28 6.40
C PHE A 41 -6.28 -5.60 5.63
N LEU A 42 -6.26 -6.71 6.32
CA LEU A 42 -5.96 -7.97 5.66
C LEU A 42 -7.03 -8.32 4.63
N LYS A 43 -6.61 -8.56 3.42
CA LYS A 43 -7.50 -8.95 2.34
C LYS A 43 -8.63 -7.97 2.10
N SER A 44 -8.44 -6.72 2.45
CA SER A 44 -9.46 -5.72 2.22
C SER A 44 -9.41 -5.24 0.79
N GLN A 45 -10.53 -4.79 0.27
CA GLN A 45 -10.57 -4.24 -1.07
C GLN A 45 -10.38 -2.75 -0.93
N LEU A 46 -9.23 -2.26 -1.34
CA LEU A 46 -8.87 -0.86 -1.19
C LEU A 46 -8.44 -0.25 -2.52
N LYS A 47 -8.98 -0.77 -3.61
CA LYS A 47 -8.64 -0.23 -4.91
C LYS A 47 -9.05 1.23 -4.93
N ASP A 48 -8.17 2.08 -5.42
CA ASP A 48 -8.40 3.52 -5.52
C ASP A 48 -8.58 4.20 -4.16
N ALA A 49 -8.20 3.57 -3.07
CA ALA A 49 -8.33 4.19 -1.76
C ALA A 49 -7.31 5.31 -1.60
N HIS A 50 -7.60 6.26 -0.75
CA HIS A 50 -6.77 7.43 -0.54
C HIS A 50 -6.13 7.42 0.83
N PHE A 51 -4.82 7.29 0.86
CA PHE A 51 -4.08 7.30 2.12
C PHE A 51 -3.06 8.44 2.13
N GLU A 52 -3.33 9.50 1.38
CA GLU A 52 -2.36 10.58 1.28
C GLU A 52 -2.06 11.15 2.67
N GLY A 53 -0.80 11.21 3.00
CA GLY A 53 -0.37 11.79 4.27
C GLY A 53 -0.73 10.98 5.50
N ALA A 54 -1.26 9.77 5.33
CA ALA A 54 -1.68 8.98 6.47
C ALA A 54 -0.48 8.41 7.21
N ASP A 55 -0.64 8.16 8.48
CA ASP A 55 0.41 7.54 9.28
C ASP A 55 0.01 6.07 9.34
N LEU A 56 0.69 5.24 8.56
CA LEU A 56 0.36 3.84 8.49
C LEU A 56 1.46 2.96 9.07
N ARG A 57 2.23 3.52 9.97
CA ARG A 57 3.32 2.74 10.55
C ARG A 57 2.76 1.47 11.18
N TYR A 58 3.40 0.37 10.87
CA TYR A 58 3.04 -0.93 11.41
C TYR A 58 1.61 -1.40 11.05
N ALA A 59 1.02 -0.82 10.02
CA ALA A 59 -0.28 -1.28 9.55
C ALA A 59 -0.09 -2.56 8.75
N TYR A 60 -1.15 -3.35 8.61
CA TYR A 60 -1.09 -4.62 7.92
C TYR A 60 -2.00 -4.63 6.71
N PHE A 61 -1.40 -4.72 5.53
CA PHE A 61 -2.16 -4.79 4.29
C PHE A 61 -1.95 -6.16 3.63
N VAL A 62 -1.81 -7.20 4.42
CA VAL A 62 -1.54 -8.53 3.89
C VAL A 62 -2.66 -8.95 2.96
N GLY A 63 -2.32 -9.27 1.73
CA GLY A 63 -3.30 -9.73 0.76
C GLY A 63 -4.31 -8.69 0.30
N ALA A 64 -4.11 -7.44 0.62
CA ALA A 64 -5.08 -6.40 0.28
C ALA A 64 -5.01 -6.03 -1.20
N ASP A 65 -6.12 -5.62 -1.77
CA ASP A 65 -6.15 -5.13 -3.14
C ASP A 65 -5.98 -3.62 -3.07
N LEU A 66 -4.76 -3.17 -3.34
CA LEU A 66 -4.43 -1.75 -3.27
C LEU A 66 -4.16 -1.18 -4.66
N ARG A 67 -4.74 -1.77 -5.68
CA ARG A 67 -4.50 -1.27 -7.02
C ARG A 67 -4.94 0.17 -7.11
N TYR A 68 -4.09 1.00 -7.68
CA TYR A 68 -4.38 2.42 -7.89
C TYR A 68 -4.62 3.19 -6.58
N ALA A 69 -4.20 2.65 -5.46
CA ALA A 69 -4.35 3.38 -4.20
C ALA A 69 -3.34 4.53 -4.14
N HIS A 70 -3.63 5.51 -3.33
CA HIS A 70 -2.81 6.71 -3.23
C HIS A 70 -2.13 6.75 -1.87
N PHE A 71 -0.81 6.64 -1.87
CA PHE A 71 -0.06 6.70 -0.62
C PHE A 71 0.88 7.90 -0.63
N GLU A 72 0.56 8.94 -1.40
CA GLU A 72 1.45 10.07 -1.50
C GLU A 72 1.70 10.68 -0.13
N GLY A 73 2.94 10.77 0.26
CA GLY A 73 3.29 11.38 1.53
C GLY A 73 2.98 10.54 2.76
N ALA A 74 2.53 9.31 2.58
CA ALA A 74 2.17 8.48 3.72
C ALA A 74 3.41 7.94 4.42
N ASP A 75 3.29 7.65 5.69
CA ASP A 75 4.40 7.08 6.44
C ASP A 75 4.16 5.59 6.51
N LEU A 76 4.97 4.83 5.76
CA LEU A 76 4.80 3.41 5.64
C LEU A 76 5.86 2.61 6.41
N ARG A 77 6.53 3.24 7.35
CA ARG A 77 7.58 2.53 8.07
C ARG A 77 6.97 1.38 8.85
N GLY A 78 7.54 0.21 8.70
CA GLY A 78 7.07 -0.98 9.39
C GLY A 78 5.75 -1.53 8.86
N THR A 79 5.21 -0.98 7.78
CA THR A 79 3.95 -1.46 7.21
C THR A 79 4.20 -2.79 6.52
N ILE A 80 3.24 -3.70 6.60
CA ILE A 80 3.38 -5.03 6.01
C ILE A 80 2.48 -5.14 4.78
N PHE A 81 3.09 -5.27 3.62
CA PHE A 81 2.33 -5.38 2.36
C PHE A 81 2.44 -6.79 1.77
N THR A 82 2.70 -7.78 2.58
CA THR A 82 2.89 -9.14 2.07
C THR A 82 1.70 -9.57 1.23
N GLY A 83 1.95 -9.95 0.01
CA GLY A 83 0.89 -10.43 -0.88
C GLY A 83 -0.09 -9.39 -1.36
N ALA A 84 0.15 -8.13 -1.08
CA ALA A 84 -0.79 -7.09 -1.50
C ALA A 84 -0.60 -6.78 -2.98
N ASP A 85 -1.65 -6.30 -3.62
CA ASP A 85 -1.59 -5.94 -5.03
C ASP A 85 -1.52 -4.42 -5.10
N LEU A 86 -0.32 -3.89 -5.38
CA LEU A 86 -0.11 -2.47 -5.43
C LEU A 86 0.07 -1.95 -6.85
N ARG A 87 -0.38 -2.70 -7.84
CA ARG A 87 -0.21 -2.27 -9.21
C ARG A 87 -0.95 -0.95 -9.43
N GLY A 88 -0.27 0.01 -9.96
CA GLY A 88 -0.86 1.32 -10.22
C GLY A 88 -0.92 2.23 -9.01
N ALA A 89 -0.50 1.77 -7.85
CA ALA A 89 -0.55 2.61 -6.65
C ALA A 89 0.53 3.68 -6.72
N SER A 90 0.28 4.81 -6.13
CA SER A 90 1.23 5.90 -6.11
C SER A 90 1.88 5.96 -4.75
N LEU A 91 3.20 5.89 -4.72
CA LEU A 91 3.93 5.95 -3.47
C LEU A 91 4.79 7.19 -3.39
N ASP A 92 4.49 8.19 -4.22
CA ASP A 92 5.29 9.40 -4.27
C ASP A 92 5.39 10.06 -2.92
N GLY A 93 6.59 10.32 -2.49
CA GLY A 93 6.79 11.02 -1.23
C GLY A 93 6.51 10.20 0.00
N SER A 94 6.17 8.92 -0.16
CA SER A 94 5.93 8.11 1.02
C SER A 94 7.26 7.77 1.67
N ILE A 95 7.22 7.35 2.91
CA ILE A 95 8.42 6.99 3.65
C ILE A 95 8.33 5.53 4.04
N SER A 96 9.37 4.78 3.79
CA SER A 96 9.39 3.38 4.21
C SER A 96 10.76 3.10 4.81
N ASP A 97 10.94 1.98 5.47
CA ASP A 97 12.23 1.64 6.05
C ASP A 97 12.44 0.14 5.95
N GLU A 98 13.48 -0.35 6.57
CA GLU A 98 13.80 -1.75 6.43
C GLU A 98 12.76 -2.64 7.07
N ARG A 99 11.88 -2.11 7.87
CA ARG A 99 10.86 -2.92 8.47
C ARG A 99 9.60 -2.99 7.61
N THR A 100 9.53 -2.17 6.55
CA THR A 100 8.41 -2.23 5.64
C THR A 100 8.59 -3.50 4.81
N THR A 101 7.57 -4.34 4.76
CA THR A 101 7.68 -5.62 4.10
C THR A 101 6.91 -5.65 2.80
N TRP A 102 7.59 -6.04 1.75
CA TRP A 102 6.96 -6.08 0.42
C TRP A 102 6.92 -7.49 -0.15
N ASP A 103 7.05 -8.51 0.68
CA ASP A 103 7.13 -9.89 0.20
C ASP A 103 5.93 -10.25 -0.65
N ASP A 104 6.16 -10.74 -1.82
CA ASP A 104 5.11 -11.16 -2.71
C ASP A 104 4.12 -10.06 -3.08
N ALA A 105 4.44 -8.82 -2.80
CA ALA A 105 3.57 -7.74 -3.21
C ALA A 105 3.72 -7.55 -4.72
N GLN A 106 2.65 -7.22 -5.40
CA GLN A 106 2.71 -7.00 -6.83
C GLN A 106 2.81 -5.51 -7.07
N MET A 107 3.95 -5.09 -7.59
CA MET A 107 4.12 -3.67 -7.81
C MET A 107 3.80 -3.34 -9.26
N GLY A 108 3.82 -4.32 -10.07
CA GLY A 108 3.35 -4.12 -11.40
C GLY A 108 4.11 -3.28 -12.36
N GLU A 109 3.88 -3.50 -13.55
CA GLU A 109 4.52 -2.77 -14.54
C GLU A 109 3.75 -1.53 -14.76
N LEU A 110 2.66 -1.35 -14.13
CA LEU A 110 1.94 -0.12 -14.36
C LEU A 110 2.81 1.03 -14.09
N ILE A 111 3.81 0.83 -13.35
CA ILE A 111 4.71 1.88 -13.08
C ILE A 111 5.33 2.45 -14.25
N GLU A 112 5.66 1.71 -15.20
CA GLU A 112 6.30 2.28 -16.31
C GLU A 112 5.54 3.36 -16.86
N GLU A 113 4.32 3.38 -16.68
CA GLU A 113 3.60 4.43 -17.21
C GLU A 113 3.91 5.63 -16.53
N GLY A 114 4.07 5.65 -15.37
CA GLY A 114 4.28 6.84 -14.68
C GLY A 114 5.67 7.23 -14.70
N PRO A 115 6.12 7.60 -15.73
CA PRO A 115 7.44 7.99 -15.90
C PRO A 115 7.76 9.03 -14.95
N SER A 116 6.93 9.79 -14.69
CA SER A 116 7.20 10.88 -13.90
C SER A 116 7.71 10.51 -12.59
N GLN A 117 7.05 9.83 -11.94
CA GLN A 117 7.46 9.55 -10.70
C GLN A 117 8.79 9.00 -10.61
N ARG A 118 9.31 8.61 -11.65
CA ARG A 118 10.53 8.08 -11.59
C ARG A 118 11.52 8.95 -11.12
N THR A 119 11.45 10.10 -11.33
CA THR A 119 12.48 10.99 -11.02
C THR A 119 12.77 10.94 -9.59
N THR A 120 12.16 11.66 -8.87
CA THR A 120 12.49 11.79 -7.52
C THR A 120 12.26 10.49 -6.96
N ASP A 121 11.26 9.95 -7.36
CA ASP A 121 10.99 8.70 -6.90
C ASP A 121 11.92 7.73 -7.47
N GLY A 122 12.72 8.15 -8.35
CA GLY A 122 13.64 7.27 -8.96
C GLY A 122 14.42 6.49 -7.94
N ILE A 123 14.80 7.11 -6.90
CA ILE A 123 15.56 6.48 -5.88
C ILE A 123 14.74 5.40 -5.21
N GLN A 124 13.58 5.72 -4.80
CA GLN A 124 12.73 4.75 -4.19
C GLN A 124 12.44 3.63 -5.14
N LYS A 125 12.26 3.98 -6.37
CA LYS A 125 11.97 2.99 -7.34
C LYS A 125 13.10 2.00 -7.42
N ILE A 126 14.31 2.46 -7.35
CA ILE A 126 15.45 1.58 -7.41
C ILE A 126 15.42 0.67 -6.23
N ASP A 127 15.05 1.16 -5.09
CA ASP A 127 15.01 0.33 -3.90
C ASP A 127 14.00 -0.80 -4.09
N PHE A 128 12.87 -0.49 -4.64
CA PHE A 128 11.88 -1.50 -4.86
C PHE A 128 12.42 -2.56 -5.80
N GLU A 129 13.04 -2.15 -6.86
CA GLU A 129 13.54 -3.09 -7.81
C GLU A 129 14.58 -3.98 -7.18
N GLU A 130 15.43 -3.45 -6.38
CA GLU A 130 16.42 -4.24 -5.72
C GLU A 130 15.76 -5.23 -4.81
N LEU A 131 14.78 -4.82 -4.07
CA LEU A 131 14.09 -5.71 -3.19
C LEU A 131 13.41 -6.81 -3.99
N LEU A 132 12.77 -6.46 -5.06
CA LEU A 132 12.10 -7.45 -5.87
C LEU A 132 13.09 -8.45 -6.45
N GLU A 133 14.24 -7.97 -6.85
CA GLU A 133 15.22 -8.88 -7.39
C GLU A 133 15.68 -9.83 -6.32
N GLU A 134 15.87 -9.36 -5.14
CA GLU A 134 16.29 -10.23 -4.08
C GLU A 134 15.21 -11.27 -3.81
N PHE A 135 14.00 -10.87 -3.79
CA PHE A 135 12.93 -11.82 -3.56
C PHE A 135 12.88 -12.83 -4.67
N VAL A 136 13.00 -12.38 -5.88
CA VAL A 136 12.96 -13.27 -7.01
C VAL A 136 14.06 -14.28 -6.90
N MET A 137 15.24 -13.87 -6.53
CA MET A 137 16.32 -14.78 -6.41
C MET A 137 16.04 -15.76 -5.31
N GLU A 138 15.48 -15.33 -4.26
CA GLU A 138 15.19 -16.23 -3.18
C GLU A 138 14.13 -17.21 -3.62
N ASP A 139 13.19 -16.77 -4.37
CA ASP A 139 12.16 -17.64 -4.85
C ASP A 139 12.78 -18.72 -5.67
N GLU A 140 13.70 -18.37 -6.49
CA GLU A 140 14.34 -19.35 -7.30
C GLU A 140 15.04 -20.33 -6.46
N THR A 141 15.68 -19.88 -5.44
CA THR A 141 16.42 -20.78 -4.60
C THR A 141 15.42 -21.55 -3.78
N SER A 142 14.30 -21.05 -3.52
CA SER A 142 13.39 -21.75 -2.71
C SER A 142 12.34 -22.23 -3.64
N PRO A 143 12.64 -23.09 -4.44
CA PRO A 143 11.78 -23.59 -5.46
C PRO A 143 10.46 -23.97 -4.95
N ALA A 144 10.30 -23.80 -3.77
CA ALA A 144 9.03 -24.10 -3.24
C ALA A 144 8.07 -23.31 -4.02
N ILE A 145 8.58 -22.32 -4.53
CA ILE A 145 7.76 -21.49 -5.29
C ILE A 145 7.29 -22.13 -6.54
#